data_4d035112953e2c31afd6b2749a71b5d7
#
_entry.id   4d035112953e2c31afd6b2749a71b5d7
#
_cell.length_a   1.000
_cell.length_b   1.000
_cell.length_c   1.000
_cell.angle_alpha   90.00
_cell.angle_beta   90.00
_cell.angle_gamma   90.00
#
_symmetry.space_group_name_H-M   'P 1'
#
loop_
_entity.id
_entity.type
_entity.pdbx_description
1 polymer ?
#
loop_
_entity_poly.entity_id
_entity_poly.type
_entity_poly.pdbx_seq_one_letter_code
_entity_poly.pdbx_strand_id
1 'polypeptide(L)'
;MEAFITFARYNRQMNAQIYDVCGQLDQGQLEADRGVFFGSIYRTLNHIMIADGYWLQRVTRQPSPLADSAGEPLAIRSVDQILYQELATLSHWRSIIDDRIVGCMEALAQESADLSRLLDHRLMDGSVVQFTLHKALCHWFNHQTHHRGQVTTILSQLHIDFGVTDLLLMELN
;
A
#
# COMPACT_ATOMS: atom_id res chain seq x y z
N MET A 1 14.50 -13.12 3.69
CA MET A 1 13.33 -12.43 4.31
C MET A 1 13.68 -11.07 4.92
N GLU A 2 14.86 -10.89 5.48
CA GLU A 2 15.28 -9.65 6.17
C GLU A 2 14.99 -8.38 5.37
N ALA A 3 15.37 -8.33 4.10
CA ALA A 3 15.08 -7.18 3.24
C ALA A 3 13.57 -6.86 3.12
N PHE A 4 12.70 -7.87 3.10
CA PHE A 4 11.26 -7.65 3.02
C PHE A 4 10.68 -7.14 4.35
N ILE A 5 11.23 -7.58 5.50
CA ILE A 5 10.88 -7.00 6.81
C ILE A 5 11.28 -5.52 6.85
N THR A 6 12.50 -5.21 6.41
CA THR A 6 12.99 -3.82 6.32
C THR A 6 12.07 -2.98 5.44
N PHE A 7 11.69 -3.46 4.25
CA PHE A 7 10.76 -2.73 3.37
C PHE A 7 9.37 -2.58 3.97
N ALA A 8 8.86 -3.58 4.70
CA ALA A 8 7.56 -3.48 5.35
C ALA A 8 7.55 -2.37 6.42
N ARG A 9 8.58 -2.33 7.27
CA ARG A 9 8.75 -1.29 8.30
C ARG A 9 8.96 0.08 7.68
N TYR A 10 9.79 0.17 6.64
CA TYR A 10 9.98 1.40 5.87
C TYR A 10 8.65 1.90 5.28
N ASN A 11 7.87 1.03 4.64
CA ASN A 11 6.57 1.40 4.07
C ASN A 11 5.61 1.90 5.13
N ARG A 12 5.54 1.24 6.30
CA ARG A 12 4.71 1.69 7.43
C ARG A 12 5.07 3.11 7.86
N GLN A 13 6.36 3.40 8.05
CA GLN A 13 6.82 4.72 8.45
C GLN A 13 6.55 5.77 7.38
N MET A 14 6.85 5.47 6.11
CA MET A 14 6.59 6.36 4.99
C MET A 14 5.12 6.65 4.79
N ASN A 15 4.26 5.62 4.92
CA ASN A 15 2.83 5.82 4.80
C ASN A 15 2.31 6.73 5.93
N ALA A 16 2.70 6.48 7.17
CA ALA A 16 2.34 7.34 8.30
C ALA A 16 2.72 8.81 8.05
N GLN A 17 3.96 9.06 7.61
CA GLN A 17 4.47 10.39 7.27
C GLN A 17 3.66 11.06 6.15
N ILE A 18 3.38 10.34 5.06
CA ILE A 18 2.62 10.89 3.92
C ILE A 18 1.17 11.19 4.33
N TYR A 19 0.52 10.31 5.09
CA TYR A 19 -0.85 10.55 5.53
C TYR A 19 -0.95 11.72 6.52
N ASP A 20 0.04 11.91 7.41
CA ASP A 20 0.12 13.05 8.30
C ASP A 20 0.21 14.37 7.51
N VAL A 21 1.10 14.41 6.52
CA VAL A 21 1.24 15.57 5.62
C VAL A 21 -0.02 15.81 4.80
N CYS A 22 -0.63 14.77 4.25
CA CYS A 22 -1.89 14.88 3.52
C CYS A 22 -3.05 15.39 4.39
N GLY A 23 -3.00 15.14 5.70
CA GLY A 23 -3.96 15.68 6.67
C GLY A 23 -3.94 17.21 6.81
N GLN A 24 -2.92 17.88 6.29
CA GLN A 24 -2.80 19.35 6.27
C GLN A 24 -3.47 19.96 5.02
N LEU A 25 -3.86 19.13 4.05
CA LEU A 25 -4.51 19.54 2.81
C LEU A 25 -6.03 19.55 2.97
N ASP A 26 -6.69 20.50 2.30
CA ASP A 26 -8.12 20.45 2.17
C ASP A 26 -8.58 19.38 1.14
N GLN A 27 -9.86 19.03 1.16
CA GLN A 27 -10.42 18.01 0.28
C GLN A 27 -10.22 18.35 -1.20
N GLY A 28 -10.35 19.63 -1.58
CA GLY A 28 -10.14 20.08 -2.95
C GLY A 28 -8.70 19.88 -3.42
N GLN A 29 -7.72 20.11 -2.56
CA GLN A 29 -6.31 19.88 -2.85
C GLN A 29 -5.99 18.38 -2.99
N LEU A 30 -6.58 17.54 -2.14
CA LEU A 30 -6.42 16.09 -2.19
C LEU A 30 -7.01 15.47 -3.46
N GLU A 31 -8.17 15.96 -3.92
CA GLU A 31 -8.91 15.43 -5.06
C GLU A 31 -8.57 16.09 -6.40
N ALA A 32 -7.89 17.24 -6.38
CA ALA A 32 -7.51 17.95 -7.59
C ALA A 32 -6.74 17.03 -8.56
N ASP A 33 -7.17 17.04 -9.83
CA ASP A 33 -6.43 16.33 -10.88
C ASP A 33 -5.07 16.99 -11.10
N ARG A 34 -4.02 16.19 -10.92
CA ARG A 34 -2.60 16.59 -11.04
C ARG A 34 -1.89 15.91 -12.21
N GLY A 35 -2.64 15.27 -13.11
CA GLY A 35 -2.10 14.60 -14.29
C GLY A 35 -1.27 13.32 -13.98
N VAL A 36 -1.33 12.79 -12.75
CA VAL A 36 -0.76 11.49 -12.42
C VAL A 36 -1.70 10.36 -12.84
N PHE A 37 -1.23 9.12 -12.89
CA PHE A 37 -1.97 7.98 -13.44
C PHE A 37 -3.39 7.83 -12.84
N PHE A 38 -3.55 7.99 -11.53
CA PHE A 38 -4.85 7.96 -10.85
C PHE A 38 -5.51 9.35 -10.70
N GLY A 39 -4.94 10.39 -11.29
CA GLY A 39 -5.46 11.76 -11.32
C GLY A 39 -5.10 12.58 -10.09
N SER A 40 -5.22 12.06 -8.86
CA SER A 40 -5.07 12.84 -7.64
C SER A 40 -4.30 12.11 -6.53
N ILE A 41 -3.88 12.85 -5.50
CA ILE A 41 -3.31 12.28 -4.27
C ILE A 41 -4.29 11.26 -3.69
N TYR A 42 -5.55 11.67 -3.51
CA TYR A 42 -6.55 10.86 -2.84
C TYR A 42 -6.81 9.52 -3.55
N ARG A 43 -6.94 9.55 -4.87
CA ARG A 43 -7.13 8.35 -5.68
C ARG A 43 -5.90 7.45 -5.65
N THR A 44 -4.70 8.03 -5.67
CA THR A 44 -3.45 7.26 -5.57
C THR A 44 -3.32 6.55 -4.23
N LEU A 45 -3.68 7.23 -3.11
CA LEU A 45 -3.67 6.61 -1.78
C LEU A 45 -4.69 5.47 -1.65
N ASN A 46 -5.91 5.63 -2.20
CA ASN A 46 -6.90 4.56 -2.27
C ASN A 46 -6.40 3.37 -3.10
N HIS A 47 -5.75 3.63 -4.24
CA HIS A 47 -5.16 2.58 -5.07
C HIS A 47 -4.08 1.79 -4.34
N ILE A 48 -3.17 2.44 -3.63
CA ILE A 48 -2.16 1.76 -2.80
C ILE A 48 -2.84 0.85 -1.77
N MET A 49 -3.90 1.33 -1.12
CA MET A 49 -4.67 0.55 -0.14
C MET A 49 -5.30 -0.70 -0.76
N ILE A 50 -5.90 -0.56 -1.94
CA ILE A 50 -6.49 -1.68 -2.70
C ILE A 50 -5.43 -2.73 -3.01
N ALA A 51 -4.29 -2.29 -3.55
CA ALA A 51 -3.21 -3.17 -3.93
C ALA A 51 -2.63 -3.93 -2.73
N ASP A 52 -2.46 -3.24 -1.61
CA ASP A 52 -1.93 -3.85 -0.39
C ASP A 52 -2.89 -4.88 0.22
N GLY A 53 -4.17 -4.58 0.29
CA GLY A 53 -5.19 -5.52 0.72
C GLY A 53 -5.23 -6.78 -0.16
N TYR A 54 -5.11 -6.59 -1.47
CA TYR A 54 -5.07 -7.67 -2.45
C TYR A 54 -3.84 -8.57 -2.28
N TRP A 55 -2.64 -7.97 -2.15
CA TRP A 55 -1.41 -8.74 -1.97
C TRP A 55 -1.36 -9.44 -0.62
N LEU A 56 -1.81 -8.78 0.44
CA LEU A 56 -1.89 -9.39 1.76
C LEU A 56 -2.77 -10.64 1.75
N GLN A 57 -3.96 -10.55 1.14
CA GLN A 57 -4.86 -11.71 0.97
C GLN A 57 -4.18 -12.85 0.22
N ARG A 58 -3.47 -12.57 -0.86
CA ARG A 58 -2.81 -13.60 -1.68
C ARG A 58 -1.64 -14.26 -0.98
N VAL A 59 -0.83 -13.47 -0.30
CA VAL A 59 0.38 -13.97 0.38
C VAL A 59 0.00 -14.80 1.60
N THR A 60 -0.96 -14.33 2.39
CA THR A 60 -1.41 -14.99 3.62
C THR A 60 -2.46 -16.09 3.36
N ARG A 61 -3.17 -16.05 2.23
CA ARG A 61 -4.35 -16.86 1.94
C ARG A 61 -5.51 -16.63 2.92
N GLN A 62 -5.49 -15.50 3.63
CA GLN A 62 -6.57 -15.05 4.52
C GLN A 62 -7.47 -14.05 3.77
N PRO A 63 -8.72 -13.86 4.19
CA PRO A 63 -9.58 -12.82 3.64
C PRO A 63 -8.91 -11.43 3.71
N SER A 64 -9.28 -10.54 2.77
CA SER A 64 -8.81 -9.15 2.83
C SER A 64 -9.21 -8.54 4.17
N PRO A 65 -8.30 -7.82 4.84
CA PRO A 65 -8.61 -7.15 6.09
C PRO A 65 -9.38 -5.84 5.91
N LEU A 66 -9.56 -5.38 4.67
CA LEU A 66 -10.28 -4.14 4.38
C LEU A 66 -11.77 -4.33 4.66
N ALA A 67 -12.33 -3.50 5.51
CA ALA A 67 -13.71 -3.56 5.93
C ALA A 67 -14.36 -2.17 5.95
N ASP A 68 -15.68 -2.11 5.91
CA ASP A 68 -16.43 -0.89 6.12
C ASP A 68 -16.54 -0.52 7.61
N SER A 69 -17.27 0.55 7.91
CA SER A 69 -17.49 1.01 9.28
C SER A 69 -18.27 0.04 10.17
N ALA A 70 -18.97 -0.94 9.58
CA ALA A 70 -19.68 -2.00 10.29
C ALA A 70 -18.80 -3.25 10.50
N GLY A 71 -17.57 -3.25 9.95
CA GLY A 71 -16.66 -4.40 10.00
C GLY A 71 -16.90 -5.43 8.89
N GLU A 72 -17.78 -5.14 7.93
CA GLU A 72 -18.05 -6.04 6.81
C GLU A 72 -16.97 -5.93 5.73
N PRO A 73 -16.52 -7.06 5.16
CA PRO A 73 -15.46 -7.05 4.15
C PRO A 73 -15.81 -6.20 2.93
N LEU A 74 -14.92 -5.30 2.54
CA LEU A 74 -15.09 -4.49 1.34
C LEU A 74 -14.89 -5.30 0.07
N ALA A 75 -15.85 -5.20 -0.84
CA ALA A 75 -15.73 -5.75 -2.18
C ALA A 75 -14.87 -4.82 -3.05
N ILE A 76 -13.71 -5.28 -3.46
CA ILE A 76 -12.86 -4.58 -4.42
C ILE A 76 -13.35 -4.93 -5.84
N ARG A 77 -13.81 -3.91 -6.58
CA ARG A 77 -14.40 -4.06 -7.92
C ARG A 77 -13.46 -3.56 -9.03
N SER A 78 -12.62 -2.58 -8.72
CA SER A 78 -11.62 -2.04 -9.66
C SER A 78 -10.41 -1.49 -8.90
N VAL A 79 -9.31 -1.31 -9.60
CA VAL A 79 -8.04 -0.81 -9.03
C VAL A 79 -8.06 0.69 -8.74
N ASP A 80 -9.04 1.42 -9.27
CA ASP A 80 -9.25 2.87 -9.14
C ASP A 80 -10.46 3.22 -8.26
N GLN A 81 -11.04 2.22 -7.61
CA GLN A 81 -12.16 2.41 -6.67
C GLN A 81 -11.76 3.33 -5.52
N ILE A 82 -12.66 4.19 -5.10
CA ILE A 82 -12.55 4.88 -3.81
C ILE A 82 -13.14 3.97 -2.74
N LEU A 83 -12.27 3.43 -1.88
CA LEU A 83 -12.69 2.55 -0.77
C LEU A 83 -13.30 3.35 0.37
N TYR A 84 -12.66 4.44 0.72
CA TYR A 84 -13.06 5.29 1.85
C TYR A 84 -13.16 6.73 1.35
N GLN A 85 -14.22 7.42 1.74
CA GLN A 85 -14.49 8.79 1.29
C GLN A 85 -13.75 9.84 2.11
N GLU A 86 -13.34 9.50 3.33
CA GLU A 86 -12.69 10.42 4.26
C GLU A 86 -11.22 10.03 4.46
N LEU A 87 -10.31 11.00 4.39
CA LEU A 87 -8.88 10.76 4.61
C LEU A 87 -8.62 10.15 6.00
N ALA A 88 -9.35 10.57 7.02
CA ALA A 88 -9.20 10.03 8.37
C ALA A 88 -9.50 8.53 8.43
N THR A 89 -10.56 8.08 7.74
CA THR A 89 -10.91 6.66 7.64
C THR A 89 -9.87 5.89 6.83
N LEU A 90 -9.41 6.46 5.72
CA LEU A 90 -8.36 5.86 4.90
C LEU A 90 -7.04 5.73 5.69
N SER A 91 -6.67 6.75 6.47
CA SER A 91 -5.49 6.76 7.34
C SER A 91 -5.59 5.69 8.44
N HIS A 92 -6.75 5.57 9.08
CA HIS A 92 -7.00 4.54 10.09
C HIS A 92 -6.77 3.13 9.52
N TRP A 93 -7.37 2.83 8.37
CA TRP A 93 -7.18 1.54 7.71
C TRP A 93 -5.76 1.34 7.21
N ARG A 94 -5.08 2.44 6.80
CA ARG A 94 -3.67 2.37 6.39
C ARG A 94 -2.78 1.84 7.52
N SER A 95 -2.93 2.34 8.74
CA SER A 95 -2.13 1.87 9.87
C SER A 95 -2.38 0.38 10.17
N ILE A 96 -3.63 -0.08 10.11
CA ILE A 96 -3.98 -1.50 10.30
C ILE A 96 -3.34 -2.38 9.24
N ILE A 97 -3.39 -1.96 7.97
CA ILE A 97 -2.81 -2.72 6.86
C ILE A 97 -1.28 -2.78 6.98
N ASP A 98 -0.64 -1.66 7.31
CA ASP A 98 0.81 -1.61 7.48
C ASP A 98 1.29 -2.55 8.59
N ASP A 99 0.62 -2.58 9.74
CA ASP A 99 0.94 -3.50 10.83
C ASP A 99 0.75 -4.96 10.40
N ARG A 100 -0.29 -5.25 9.64
CA ARG A 100 -0.50 -6.61 9.09
C ARG A 100 0.55 -7.00 8.06
N ILE A 101 1.05 -6.06 7.26
CA ILE A 101 2.13 -6.31 6.29
C ILE A 101 3.44 -6.63 7.05
N VAL A 102 3.77 -5.85 8.07
CA VAL A 102 4.95 -6.12 8.92
C VAL A 102 4.82 -7.49 9.56
N GLY A 103 3.72 -7.80 10.23
CA GLY A 103 3.48 -9.10 10.85
C GLY A 103 3.50 -10.26 9.85
N CYS A 104 3.01 -10.05 8.62
CA CYS A 104 3.08 -11.04 7.55
C CYS A 104 4.54 -11.35 7.16
N MET A 105 5.39 -10.34 7.01
CA MET A 105 6.80 -10.53 6.66
C MET A 105 7.57 -11.23 7.79
N GLU A 106 7.27 -10.90 9.03
CA GLU A 106 7.87 -11.54 10.21
C GLU A 106 7.42 -13.01 10.33
N ALA A 107 6.15 -13.31 10.12
CA ALA A 107 5.63 -14.69 10.13
C ALA A 107 6.28 -15.53 9.02
N LEU A 108 6.37 -15.00 7.79
CA LEU A 108 7.05 -15.70 6.68
C LEU A 108 8.52 -15.98 6.98
N ALA A 109 9.19 -15.10 7.72
CA ALA A 109 10.58 -15.31 8.14
C ALA A 109 10.69 -16.38 9.22
N GLN A 110 9.83 -16.36 10.23
CA GLN A 110 9.79 -17.35 11.32
C GLN A 110 9.49 -18.77 10.81
N GLU A 111 8.57 -18.87 9.86
CA GLU A 111 8.19 -20.13 9.20
C GLU A 111 9.23 -20.62 8.18
N SER A 112 10.30 -19.86 7.93
CA SER A 112 11.27 -20.15 6.87
C SER A 112 10.58 -20.38 5.52
N ALA A 113 9.63 -19.51 5.18
CA ALA A 113 8.75 -19.68 4.04
C ALA A 113 9.52 -19.89 2.73
N ASP A 114 9.08 -20.89 1.94
CA ASP A 114 9.65 -21.15 0.63
C ASP A 114 9.30 -20.00 -0.34
N LEU A 115 10.28 -19.16 -0.62
CA LEU A 115 10.17 -18.03 -1.55
C LEU A 115 10.00 -18.46 -3.02
N SER A 116 10.27 -19.72 -3.35
CA SER A 116 10.05 -20.29 -4.68
C SER A 116 8.62 -20.79 -4.88
N ARG A 117 7.81 -20.91 -3.82
CA ARG A 117 6.42 -21.34 -3.94
C ARG A 117 5.65 -20.47 -4.91
N LEU A 118 4.81 -21.11 -5.73
CA LEU A 118 4.02 -20.42 -6.75
C LEU A 118 2.74 -19.83 -6.18
N LEU A 119 2.41 -18.64 -6.67
CA LEU A 119 1.15 -17.94 -6.46
C LEU A 119 0.45 -17.78 -7.81
N ASP A 120 -0.84 -18.10 -7.84
CA ASP A 120 -1.69 -17.86 -9.01
C ASP A 120 -2.14 -16.39 -9.03
N HIS A 121 -2.15 -15.81 -10.21
CA HIS A 121 -2.70 -14.49 -10.46
C HIS A 121 -3.61 -14.54 -11.68
N ARG A 122 -4.90 -14.24 -11.46
CA ARG A 122 -5.86 -14.12 -12.56
C ARG A 122 -5.80 -12.72 -13.15
N LEU A 123 -5.50 -12.66 -14.44
CA LEU A 123 -5.52 -11.40 -15.20
C LEU A 123 -6.95 -10.98 -15.54
N MET A 124 -7.11 -9.76 -16.05
CA MET A 124 -8.42 -9.19 -16.40
C MET A 124 -9.11 -9.95 -17.56
N ASP A 125 -8.33 -10.56 -18.43
CA ASP A 125 -8.83 -11.43 -19.54
C ASP A 125 -9.23 -12.84 -19.07
N GLY A 126 -9.12 -13.11 -17.75
CA GLY A 126 -9.45 -14.39 -17.14
C GLY A 126 -8.31 -15.42 -17.17
N SER A 127 -7.22 -15.17 -17.89
CA SER A 127 -6.05 -16.04 -17.89
C SER A 127 -5.40 -16.10 -16.52
N VAL A 128 -4.71 -17.19 -16.20
CA VAL A 128 -3.96 -17.36 -14.95
C VAL A 128 -2.48 -17.40 -15.26
N VAL A 129 -1.74 -16.50 -14.62
CA VAL A 129 -0.28 -16.52 -14.63
C VAL A 129 0.25 -16.93 -13.25
N GLN A 130 1.39 -17.59 -13.25
CA GLN A 130 2.06 -18.01 -12.01
C GLN A 130 3.37 -17.27 -11.83
N PHE A 131 3.68 -16.93 -10.60
CA PHE A 131 4.97 -16.36 -10.23
C PHE A 131 5.32 -16.77 -8.80
N THR A 132 6.61 -16.71 -8.49
CA THR A 132 7.11 -17.08 -7.18
C THR A 132 6.67 -16.06 -6.12
N LEU A 133 6.58 -16.51 -4.86
CA LEU A 133 6.37 -15.61 -3.72
C LEU A 133 7.43 -14.50 -3.71
N HIS A 134 8.70 -14.83 -3.99
CA HIS A 134 9.76 -13.82 -4.09
C HIS A 134 9.42 -12.70 -5.08
N LYS A 135 8.99 -13.07 -6.31
CA LYS A 135 8.62 -12.08 -7.33
C LYS A 135 7.40 -11.24 -6.90
N ALA A 136 6.43 -11.86 -6.23
CA ALA A 136 5.27 -11.17 -5.70
C ALA A 136 5.66 -10.12 -4.63
N LEU A 137 6.53 -10.48 -3.70
CA LEU A 137 7.01 -9.56 -2.67
C LEU A 137 7.84 -8.42 -3.25
N CYS A 138 8.74 -8.70 -4.20
CA CYS A 138 9.47 -7.66 -4.92
C CYS A 138 8.51 -6.68 -5.64
N HIS A 139 7.50 -7.22 -6.34
CA HIS A 139 6.50 -6.39 -7.00
C HIS A 139 5.72 -5.55 -5.99
N TRP A 140 5.25 -6.14 -4.89
CA TRP A 140 4.45 -5.46 -3.89
C TRP A 140 5.15 -4.23 -3.30
N PHE A 141 6.39 -4.40 -2.81
CA PHE A 141 7.15 -3.28 -2.24
C PHE A 141 7.57 -2.24 -3.27
N ASN A 142 7.93 -2.69 -4.49
CA ASN A 142 8.22 -1.76 -5.59
C ASN A 142 6.98 -0.95 -6.01
N HIS A 143 5.80 -1.57 -6.03
CA HIS A 143 4.53 -0.92 -6.36
C HIS A 143 4.20 0.20 -5.37
N GLN A 144 4.35 -0.04 -4.06
CA GLN A 144 4.18 1.00 -3.06
C GLN A 144 5.14 2.17 -3.27
N THR A 145 6.42 1.89 -3.45
CA THR A 145 7.44 2.93 -3.69
C THR A 145 7.12 3.75 -4.94
N HIS A 146 6.69 3.09 -6.02
CA HIS A 146 6.30 3.77 -7.26
C HIS A 146 5.17 4.77 -7.05
N HIS A 147 4.08 4.35 -6.42
CA HIS A 147 2.91 5.22 -6.23
C HIS A 147 3.11 6.28 -5.14
N ARG A 148 3.85 5.98 -4.07
CA ARG A 148 4.27 7.01 -3.11
C ARG A 148 5.12 8.09 -3.79
N GLY A 149 6.01 7.72 -4.72
CA GLY A 149 6.77 8.69 -5.51
C GLY A 149 5.87 9.64 -6.31
N GLN A 150 4.72 9.18 -6.82
CA GLN A 150 3.73 10.05 -7.46
C GLN A 150 3.11 11.03 -6.46
N VAL A 151 2.74 10.57 -5.27
CA VAL A 151 2.18 11.43 -4.20
C VAL A 151 3.20 12.47 -3.76
N THR A 152 4.44 12.07 -3.46
CA THR A 152 5.49 13.00 -3.02
C THR A 152 5.87 14.01 -4.10
N THR A 153 5.78 13.63 -5.38
CA THR A 153 5.96 14.57 -6.50
C THR A 153 4.88 15.66 -6.49
N ILE A 154 3.61 15.29 -6.27
CA ILE A 154 2.52 16.27 -6.16
C ILE A 154 2.73 17.18 -4.95
N LEU A 155 3.07 16.62 -3.77
CA LEU A 155 3.34 17.40 -2.56
C LEU A 155 4.48 18.41 -2.80
N SER A 156 5.56 17.99 -3.47
CA SER A 156 6.67 18.87 -3.86
C SER A 156 6.22 20.00 -4.78
N GLN A 157 5.36 19.72 -5.77
CA GLN A 157 4.80 20.74 -6.66
C GLN A 157 3.89 21.74 -5.92
N LEU A 158 3.29 21.31 -4.82
CA LEU A 158 2.49 22.16 -3.93
C LEU A 158 3.35 22.91 -2.90
N HIS A 159 4.69 22.76 -2.94
CA HIS A 159 5.64 23.31 -1.98
C HIS A 159 5.40 22.84 -0.53
N ILE A 160 4.93 21.60 -0.38
CA ILE A 160 4.67 20.98 0.91
C ILE A 160 5.86 20.09 1.25
N ASP A 161 6.44 20.32 2.42
CA ASP A 161 7.50 19.49 2.95
C ASP A 161 6.90 18.16 3.47
N PHE A 162 7.32 17.06 2.89
CA PHE A 162 6.91 15.72 3.29
C PHE A 162 8.02 14.94 4.03
N GLY A 163 9.12 15.60 4.36
CA GLY A 163 10.22 15.03 5.13
C GLY A 163 11.15 14.13 4.34
N VAL A 164 11.95 13.36 5.09
CA VAL A 164 12.96 12.45 4.52
C VAL A 164 12.30 11.16 4.00
N THR A 165 12.73 10.73 2.82
CA THR A 165 12.27 9.48 2.19
C THR A 165 13.36 8.42 2.03
N ASP A 166 14.58 8.74 2.46
CA ASP A 166 15.74 7.86 2.30
C ASP A 166 15.72 6.75 3.34
N LEU A 167 15.59 5.50 2.87
CA LEU A 167 15.60 4.31 3.70
C LEU A 167 16.80 4.25 4.66
N LEU A 168 17.97 4.70 4.19
CA LEU A 168 19.21 4.67 4.98
C LEU A 168 19.19 5.61 6.20
N LEU A 169 18.32 6.62 6.19
CA LEU A 169 18.22 7.64 7.23
C LEU A 169 17.06 7.39 8.21
N MET A 170 16.29 6.34 7.99
CA MET A 170 15.15 6.00 8.83
C MET A 170 15.51 5.00 9.92
N GLU A 171 15.08 5.30 11.15
CA GLU A 171 15.11 4.35 12.26
C GLU A 171 13.86 3.46 12.18
N LEU A 172 14.06 2.21 11.74
CA LEU A 172 12.97 1.25 11.51
C LEU A 172 12.79 0.36 12.76
N ASN A 173 11.86 0.72 13.61
CA ASN A 173 11.47 -0.05 14.81
C ASN A 173 10.42 -1.11 14.52
#